data_c825207bfa3db703aaebe24878aa4176
#
_entry.id   c825207bfa3db703aaebe24878aa4176
#
_cell.length_a   1.000
_cell.length_b   1.000
_cell.length_c   1.000
_cell.angle_alpha   90.00
_cell.angle_beta   90.00
_cell.angle_gamma   90.00
#
_symmetry.space_group_name_H-M   'P 1'
#
loop_
_entity.id
_entity.type
_entity.pdbx_description
1 polymer ?
#
loop_
_entity_poly.entity_id
_entity_poly.type
_entity_poly.pdbx_seq_one_letter_code
_entity_poly.pdbx_strand_id
1 'polypeptide(L)'
;EGRGRAVVRLVLVLGDQLTLDVAALKAADKARDVVVMAEVMGEGTSAPHHPQKIALILAAMRKFGAGLEAEGWRVAYSRLDDPENAQTISGELLRRAAEFGAAQVLATKPGEWRVLRDLEQLPVPVRVLQDDRFICSAAEFAAWAAGRKQLRMEWFYREMRRKTGLLMEGDQPAGGQWNFDHDNRKAAKADLLRPRPRDFAPDAVVEDVLDLVEARFSHFGRLRPFRWATDRAGALAALAEFVAERLPRFGEEQDAMLEGEAFLSHAVISPY
;
A
#
# COMPACT_ATOMS: atom_id res chain seq x y z
N GLU A 1 -6.73 -45.07 -8.91
CA GLU A 1 -6.77 -43.91 -8.01
C GLU A 1 -5.88 -42.82 -8.59
N GLY A 2 -6.49 -41.92 -9.39
CA GLY A 2 -5.81 -40.81 -10.01
C GLY A 2 -5.42 -39.76 -8.92
N ARG A 3 -4.15 -39.63 -8.63
CA ARG A 3 -3.64 -38.46 -7.94
C ARG A 3 -3.97 -37.25 -8.82
N GLY A 4 -5.02 -36.50 -8.46
CA GLY A 4 -5.39 -35.29 -9.14
C GLY A 4 -4.15 -34.42 -9.27
N ARG A 5 -3.80 -34.06 -10.49
CA ARG A 5 -2.69 -33.15 -10.79
C ARG A 5 -2.93 -31.89 -9.97
N ALA A 6 -2.06 -31.61 -9.01
CA ALA A 6 -2.22 -30.47 -8.13
C ALA A 6 -2.28 -29.21 -9.00
N VAL A 7 -3.40 -28.50 -8.93
CA VAL A 7 -3.69 -27.33 -9.76
C VAL A 7 -2.80 -26.18 -9.30
N VAL A 8 -2.03 -25.60 -10.22
CA VAL A 8 -1.28 -24.36 -9.98
C VAL A 8 -2.24 -23.18 -9.91
N ARG A 9 -2.05 -22.30 -8.94
CA ARG A 9 -2.77 -21.04 -8.83
C ARG A 9 -1.80 -19.88 -8.99
N LEU A 10 -2.27 -18.79 -9.55
CA LEU A 10 -1.58 -17.52 -9.52
C LEU A 10 -2.00 -16.73 -8.27
N VAL A 11 -1.05 -16.09 -7.63
CA VAL A 11 -1.26 -15.25 -6.44
C VAL A 11 -0.92 -13.82 -6.83
N LEU A 12 -1.93 -13.00 -7.10
CA LEU A 12 -1.71 -11.60 -7.48
C LEU A 12 -1.30 -10.77 -6.26
N VAL A 13 -0.20 -10.04 -6.38
CA VAL A 13 0.23 -9.01 -5.44
C VAL A 13 0.33 -7.68 -6.17
N LEU A 14 -0.48 -6.72 -5.77
CA LEU A 14 -0.52 -5.36 -6.33
C LEU A 14 0.50 -4.44 -5.66
N GLY A 15 0.80 -3.32 -6.30
CA GLY A 15 1.78 -2.34 -5.83
C GLY A 15 1.45 -1.67 -4.49
N ASP A 16 0.18 -1.70 -4.06
CA ASP A 16 -0.29 -1.23 -2.75
C ASP A 16 -0.43 -2.37 -1.71
N GLN A 17 0.05 -3.59 -2.03
CA GLN A 17 -0.14 -4.79 -1.22
C GLN A 17 1.19 -5.45 -0.82
N LEU A 18 2.28 -4.69 -0.72
CA LEU A 18 3.64 -5.19 -0.54
C LEU A 18 3.94 -5.60 0.91
N THR A 19 3.25 -6.62 1.39
CA THR A 19 3.47 -7.24 2.71
C THR A 19 3.17 -8.73 2.66
N LEU A 20 3.90 -9.53 3.46
CA LEU A 20 3.64 -10.97 3.60
C LEU A 20 2.28 -11.27 4.26
N ASP A 21 1.72 -10.29 4.96
CA ASP A 21 0.44 -10.42 5.66
C ASP A 21 -0.78 -10.24 4.77
N VAL A 22 -0.61 -10.02 3.46
CA VAL A 22 -1.75 -9.88 2.55
C VAL A 22 -2.48 -11.22 2.38
N ALA A 23 -3.81 -11.16 2.39
CA ALA A 23 -4.68 -12.35 2.45
C ALA A 23 -4.39 -13.38 1.35
N ALA A 24 -4.05 -12.94 0.14
CA ALA A 24 -3.72 -13.83 -0.98
C ALA A 24 -2.43 -14.64 -0.72
N LEU A 25 -1.37 -14.02 -0.18
CA LEU A 25 -0.13 -14.73 0.17
C LEU A 25 -0.35 -15.68 1.34
N LYS A 26 -1.11 -15.28 2.37
CA LYS A 26 -1.45 -16.16 3.50
C LYS A 26 -2.24 -17.40 3.08
N ALA A 27 -3.08 -17.31 2.03
CA ALA A 27 -3.88 -18.41 1.50
C ALA A 27 -3.14 -19.26 0.46
N ALA A 28 -1.96 -18.84 0.03
CA ALA A 28 -1.16 -19.51 -0.99
C ALA A 28 -0.39 -20.70 -0.44
N ASP A 29 -0.16 -21.68 -1.33
CA ASP A 29 0.76 -22.78 -1.10
C ASP A 29 2.10 -22.45 -1.77
N LYS A 30 3.10 -22.08 -0.97
CA LYS A 30 4.42 -21.66 -1.44
C LYS A 30 5.12 -22.69 -2.33
N ALA A 31 4.83 -23.98 -2.13
CA ALA A 31 5.42 -25.05 -2.91
C ALA A 31 4.80 -25.21 -4.31
N ARG A 32 3.61 -24.69 -4.54
CA ARG A 32 2.81 -24.95 -5.75
C ARG A 32 2.42 -23.71 -6.50
N ASP A 33 2.03 -22.67 -5.77
CA ASP A 33 1.49 -21.44 -6.35
C ASP A 33 2.60 -20.55 -6.90
N VAL A 34 2.23 -19.64 -7.82
CA VAL A 34 3.13 -18.68 -8.42
C VAL A 34 2.64 -17.28 -8.07
N VAL A 35 3.48 -16.51 -7.41
CA VAL A 35 3.20 -15.10 -7.16
C VAL A 35 3.37 -14.32 -8.46
N VAL A 36 2.38 -13.52 -8.83
CA VAL A 36 2.43 -12.64 -9.99
C VAL A 36 2.49 -11.19 -9.54
N MET A 37 3.50 -10.49 -10.00
CA MET A 37 3.67 -9.05 -9.83
C MET A 37 4.00 -8.44 -11.18
N ALA A 38 3.36 -7.34 -11.55
CA ALA A 38 3.54 -6.73 -12.85
C ALA A 38 3.59 -5.20 -12.76
N GLU A 39 4.64 -4.63 -13.32
CA GLU A 39 4.73 -3.21 -13.64
C GLU A 39 3.99 -2.99 -14.96
N VAL A 40 2.92 -2.20 -14.98
CA VAL A 40 2.12 -2.00 -16.19
C VAL A 40 1.81 -0.52 -16.42
N MET A 41 1.83 -0.09 -17.69
CA MET A 41 1.49 1.29 -18.06
C MET A 41 0.07 1.67 -17.64
N GLY A 42 -0.88 0.71 -17.68
CA GLY A 42 -2.27 0.95 -17.30
C GLY A 42 -2.44 1.50 -15.88
N GLU A 43 -1.59 1.09 -14.92
CA GLU A 43 -1.64 1.63 -13.56
C GLU A 43 -1.00 3.02 -13.45
N GLY A 44 0.11 3.24 -14.13
CA GLY A 44 0.82 4.52 -14.09
C GLY A 44 0.14 5.65 -14.89
N THR A 45 -0.83 5.32 -15.75
CA THR A 45 -1.51 6.28 -16.65
C THR A 45 -3.02 6.36 -16.43
N SER A 46 -3.59 5.60 -15.50
CA SER A 46 -5.02 5.62 -15.16
C SER A 46 -5.50 7.02 -14.70
N ALA A 47 -4.60 7.81 -14.14
CA ALA A 47 -4.76 9.22 -13.80
C ALA A 47 -3.39 9.91 -13.89
N PRO A 48 -3.33 11.26 -13.96
CA PRO A 48 -2.07 11.98 -13.82
C PRO A 48 -1.46 11.73 -12.44
N HIS A 49 -0.39 10.95 -12.37
CA HIS A 49 0.33 10.68 -11.12
C HIS A 49 1.60 11.53 -11.02
N HIS A 50 1.97 11.92 -9.80
CA HIS A 50 3.29 12.51 -9.57
C HIS A 50 4.38 11.45 -9.84
N PRO A 51 5.48 11.80 -10.55
CA PRO A 51 6.49 10.80 -10.98
C PRO A 51 7.16 10.09 -9.80
N GLN A 52 7.34 10.76 -8.68
CA GLN A 52 7.89 10.12 -7.47
C GLN A 52 6.96 9.04 -6.90
N LYS A 53 5.61 9.18 -7.05
CA LYS A 53 4.67 8.12 -6.66
C LYS A 53 4.87 6.87 -7.51
N ILE A 54 4.98 7.05 -8.83
CA ILE A 54 5.22 5.93 -9.75
C ILE A 54 6.55 5.25 -9.41
N ALA A 55 7.62 6.04 -9.28
CA ALA A 55 8.95 5.52 -8.95
C ALA A 55 8.99 4.78 -7.60
N LEU A 56 8.32 5.33 -6.58
CA LEU A 56 8.22 4.69 -5.26
C LEU A 56 7.58 3.30 -5.36
N ILE A 57 6.43 3.21 -6.02
CA ILE A 57 5.69 1.96 -6.15
C ILE A 57 6.50 0.94 -6.95
N LEU A 58 7.05 1.30 -8.12
CA LEU A 58 7.82 0.38 -8.94
C LEU A 58 9.09 -0.11 -8.22
N ALA A 59 9.83 0.78 -7.55
CA ALA A 59 11.02 0.39 -6.79
C ALA A 59 10.67 -0.53 -5.61
N ALA A 60 9.61 -0.23 -4.88
CA ALA A 60 9.12 -1.06 -3.79
C ALA A 60 8.65 -2.44 -4.30
N MET A 61 7.95 -2.49 -5.43
CA MET A 61 7.53 -3.76 -6.06
C MET A 61 8.74 -4.62 -6.42
N ARG A 62 9.78 -4.06 -7.06
CA ARG A 62 11.00 -4.80 -7.41
C ARG A 62 11.69 -5.39 -6.20
N LYS A 63 11.88 -4.58 -5.15
CA LYS A 63 12.50 -5.04 -3.90
C LYS A 63 11.66 -6.09 -3.19
N PHE A 64 10.35 -5.92 -3.16
CA PHE A 64 9.45 -6.89 -2.53
C PHE A 64 9.45 -8.22 -3.30
N GLY A 65 9.39 -8.18 -4.65
CA GLY A 65 9.48 -9.38 -5.49
C GLY A 65 10.77 -10.15 -5.25
N ALA A 66 11.92 -9.45 -5.26
CA ALA A 66 13.21 -10.05 -4.95
C ALA A 66 13.27 -10.64 -3.52
N GLY A 67 12.63 -9.98 -2.55
CA GLY A 67 12.50 -10.49 -1.19
C GLY A 67 11.69 -11.79 -1.12
N LEU A 68 10.60 -11.88 -1.85
CA LEU A 68 9.81 -13.12 -1.96
C LEU A 68 10.63 -14.27 -2.58
N GLU A 69 11.39 -14.01 -3.64
CA GLU A 69 12.28 -15.00 -4.25
C GLU A 69 13.34 -15.49 -3.27
N ALA A 70 13.97 -14.56 -2.54
CA ALA A 70 14.97 -14.89 -1.52
C ALA A 70 14.38 -15.76 -0.39
N GLU A 71 13.10 -15.58 -0.08
CA GLU A 71 12.36 -16.43 0.86
C GLU A 71 11.91 -17.76 0.23
N GLY A 72 12.18 -18.02 -1.05
CA GLY A 72 11.87 -19.25 -1.77
C GLY A 72 10.46 -19.33 -2.35
N TRP A 73 9.78 -18.21 -2.58
CA TRP A 73 8.57 -18.16 -3.38
C TRP A 73 8.90 -18.27 -4.88
N ARG A 74 7.99 -18.87 -5.64
CA ARG A 74 8.05 -18.78 -7.11
C ARG A 74 7.40 -17.47 -7.51
N VAL A 75 8.18 -16.54 -8.05
CA VAL A 75 7.70 -15.22 -8.46
C VAL A 75 7.80 -15.08 -9.98
N ALA A 76 6.69 -14.73 -10.61
CA ALA A 76 6.62 -14.31 -12.00
C ALA A 76 6.50 -12.78 -12.01
N TYR A 77 7.63 -12.11 -12.04
CA TYR A 77 7.71 -10.65 -12.08
C TYR A 77 7.77 -10.17 -13.53
N SER A 78 6.92 -9.22 -13.90
CA SER A 78 6.93 -8.58 -15.22
C SER A 78 7.37 -7.14 -15.08
N ARG A 79 8.53 -6.79 -15.66
CA ARG A 79 9.02 -5.41 -15.67
C ARG A 79 8.27 -4.59 -16.72
N LEU A 80 8.16 -3.28 -16.50
CA LEU A 80 7.46 -2.36 -17.40
C LEU A 80 8.04 -2.36 -18.82
N ASP A 81 9.36 -2.51 -18.92
CA ASP A 81 10.13 -2.50 -20.15
C ASP A 81 10.32 -3.90 -20.79
N ASP A 82 9.76 -4.95 -20.20
CA ASP A 82 9.72 -6.28 -20.79
C ASP A 82 8.93 -6.25 -22.11
N PRO A 83 9.52 -6.66 -23.23
CA PRO A 83 8.84 -6.67 -24.54
C PRO A 83 7.57 -7.53 -24.57
N GLU A 84 7.48 -8.54 -23.72
CA GLU A 84 6.31 -9.43 -23.61
C GLU A 84 5.25 -8.92 -22.63
N ASN A 85 5.50 -7.81 -21.92
CA ASN A 85 4.56 -7.28 -20.95
C ASN A 85 3.29 -6.79 -21.64
N ALA A 86 2.14 -7.32 -21.22
CA ALA A 86 0.82 -6.97 -21.77
C ALA A 86 0.33 -5.56 -21.36
N GLN A 87 1.07 -4.85 -20.54
CA GLN A 87 0.83 -3.46 -20.10
C GLN A 87 -0.48 -3.25 -19.32
N THR A 88 -1.14 -4.35 -18.91
CA THR A 88 -2.33 -4.36 -18.04
C THR A 88 -2.23 -5.52 -17.05
N ILE A 89 -2.81 -5.35 -15.85
CA ILE A 89 -2.84 -6.42 -14.83
C ILE A 89 -3.55 -7.66 -15.37
N SER A 90 -4.70 -7.47 -16.00
CA SER A 90 -5.49 -8.57 -16.58
C SER A 90 -4.73 -9.30 -17.68
N GLY A 91 -4.06 -8.57 -18.58
CA GLY A 91 -3.25 -9.16 -19.65
C GLY A 91 -2.10 -9.99 -19.11
N GLU A 92 -1.38 -9.48 -18.09
CA GLU A 92 -0.29 -10.22 -17.45
C GLU A 92 -0.79 -11.47 -16.72
N LEU A 93 -1.93 -11.39 -16.04
CA LEU A 93 -2.53 -12.58 -15.41
C LEU A 93 -2.90 -13.65 -16.44
N LEU A 94 -3.44 -13.27 -17.59
CA LEU A 94 -3.77 -14.23 -18.66
C LEU A 94 -2.51 -14.83 -19.28
N ARG A 95 -1.49 -14.02 -19.54
CA ARG A 95 -0.19 -14.49 -20.04
C ARG A 95 0.43 -15.49 -19.08
N ARG A 96 0.49 -15.17 -17.79
CA ARG A 96 1.05 -16.05 -16.75
C ARG A 96 0.16 -17.29 -16.50
N ALA A 97 -1.16 -17.17 -16.62
CA ALA A 97 -2.04 -18.32 -16.51
C ALA A 97 -1.78 -19.35 -17.63
N ALA A 98 -1.57 -18.89 -18.86
CA ALA A 98 -1.20 -19.75 -19.97
C ALA A 98 0.19 -20.38 -19.78
N GLU A 99 1.18 -19.59 -19.35
CA GLU A 99 2.57 -20.04 -19.13
C GLU A 99 2.65 -21.16 -18.07
N PHE A 100 1.96 -21.01 -16.94
CA PHE A 100 2.02 -21.96 -15.82
C PHE A 100 0.90 -23.00 -15.83
N GLY A 101 -0.03 -22.94 -16.79
CA GLY A 101 -1.21 -23.81 -16.79
C GLY A 101 -2.07 -23.58 -15.57
N ALA A 102 -2.16 -22.37 -15.07
CA ALA A 102 -2.88 -22.06 -13.85
C ALA A 102 -4.39 -22.04 -14.08
N ALA A 103 -5.15 -22.68 -13.18
CA ALA A 103 -6.60 -22.80 -13.29
C ALA A 103 -7.37 -21.80 -12.41
N GLN A 104 -6.67 -21.02 -11.59
CA GLN A 104 -7.28 -20.05 -10.68
C GLN A 104 -6.31 -18.94 -10.35
N VAL A 105 -6.85 -17.75 -10.10
CA VAL A 105 -6.14 -16.60 -9.51
C VAL A 105 -6.63 -16.38 -8.08
N LEU A 106 -5.70 -16.22 -7.14
CA LEU A 106 -5.97 -15.69 -5.80
C LEU A 106 -5.59 -14.21 -5.79
N ALA A 107 -6.48 -13.36 -5.34
CA ALA A 107 -6.21 -11.93 -5.18
C ALA A 107 -6.72 -11.44 -3.83
N THR A 108 -5.97 -10.59 -3.16
CA THR A 108 -6.53 -9.76 -2.08
C THR A 108 -7.35 -8.66 -2.72
N LYS A 109 -8.50 -8.33 -2.12
CA LYS A 109 -9.42 -7.33 -2.66
C LYS A 109 -8.67 -6.03 -2.96
N PRO A 110 -8.66 -5.57 -4.22
CA PRO A 110 -8.02 -4.31 -4.59
C PRO A 110 -8.68 -3.12 -3.89
N GLY A 111 -7.90 -2.09 -3.59
CA GLY A 111 -8.41 -0.81 -3.11
C GLY A 111 -9.17 -0.03 -4.19
N GLU A 112 -8.85 -0.27 -5.46
CA GLU A 112 -9.48 0.39 -6.61
C GLU A 112 -10.61 -0.45 -7.21
N TRP A 113 -11.78 0.18 -7.36
CA TRP A 113 -12.95 -0.44 -7.98
C TRP A 113 -12.68 -0.90 -9.42
N ARG A 114 -11.92 -0.13 -10.20
CA ARG A 114 -11.54 -0.46 -11.57
C ARG A 114 -10.81 -1.80 -11.63
N VAL A 115 -9.78 -1.97 -10.82
CA VAL A 115 -8.99 -3.20 -10.77
C VAL A 115 -9.85 -4.40 -10.35
N LEU A 116 -10.73 -4.21 -9.36
CA LEU A 116 -11.66 -5.27 -8.94
C LEU A 116 -12.57 -5.70 -10.09
N ARG A 117 -13.16 -4.76 -10.84
CA ARG A 117 -14.02 -5.06 -11.99
C ARG A 117 -13.26 -5.79 -13.10
N ASP A 118 -12.03 -5.39 -13.37
CA ASP A 118 -11.19 -6.04 -14.38
C ASP A 118 -10.88 -7.50 -13.97
N LEU A 119 -10.61 -7.74 -12.69
CA LEU A 119 -10.40 -9.11 -12.17
C LEU A 119 -11.67 -9.98 -12.27
N GLU A 120 -12.84 -9.41 -11.97
CA GLU A 120 -14.13 -10.12 -12.07
C GLU A 120 -14.49 -10.53 -13.50
N GLN A 121 -13.93 -9.87 -14.51
CA GLN A 121 -14.18 -10.13 -15.93
C GLN A 121 -13.18 -11.11 -16.56
N LEU A 122 -12.18 -11.58 -15.81
CA LEU A 122 -11.21 -12.52 -16.33
C LEU A 122 -11.87 -13.87 -16.70
N PRO A 123 -11.48 -14.49 -17.83
CA PRO A 123 -11.98 -15.82 -18.20
C PRO A 123 -11.43 -16.95 -17.31
N VAL A 124 -10.44 -16.64 -16.47
CA VAL A 124 -9.91 -17.59 -15.46
C VAL A 124 -10.59 -17.28 -14.12
N PRO A 125 -11.04 -18.29 -13.38
CA PRO A 125 -11.67 -18.10 -12.07
C PRO A 125 -10.78 -17.29 -11.11
N VAL A 126 -11.32 -16.19 -10.57
CA VAL A 126 -10.62 -15.36 -9.58
C VAL A 126 -11.29 -15.52 -8.22
N ARG A 127 -10.52 -15.88 -7.21
CA ARG A 127 -10.95 -15.85 -5.82
C ARG A 127 -10.43 -14.59 -5.16
N VAL A 128 -11.30 -13.61 -4.95
CA VAL A 128 -11.00 -12.38 -4.24
C VAL A 128 -11.18 -12.60 -2.74
N LEU A 129 -10.12 -12.44 -1.97
CA LEU A 129 -10.09 -12.52 -0.51
C LEU A 129 -10.24 -11.14 0.09
N GLN A 130 -10.88 -11.02 1.25
CA GLN A 130 -10.97 -9.75 1.95
C GLN A 130 -9.58 -9.23 2.32
N ASP A 131 -9.41 -7.91 2.25
CA ASP A 131 -8.21 -7.26 2.74
C ASP A 131 -8.30 -7.11 4.27
N ASP A 132 -7.60 -7.97 4.97
CA ASP A 132 -7.59 -8.06 6.44
C ASP A 132 -6.52 -7.16 7.09
N ARG A 133 -5.88 -6.30 6.33
CA ARG A 133 -4.97 -5.26 6.85
C ARG A 133 -5.72 -4.10 7.50
N PHE A 134 -7.02 -3.98 7.26
CA PHE A 134 -7.89 -2.98 7.88
C PHE A 134 -8.49 -3.48 9.18
N ILE A 135 -8.55 -2.61 10.19
CA ILE A 135 -9.15 -2.89 11.51
C ILE A 135 -10.62 -3.26 11.39
N CYS A 136 -11.32 -2.72 10.40
CA CYS A 136 -12.73 -2.96 10.14
C CYS A 136 -12.92 -3.44 8.71
N SER A 137 -13.60 -4.57 8.54
CA SER A 137 -13.99 -5.05 7.22
C SER A 137 -15.15 -4.22 6.64
N ALA A 138 -15.31 -4.28 5.32
CA ALA A 138 -16.45 -3.62 4.65
C ALA A 138 -17.80 -4.15 5.17
N ALA A 139 -17.91 -5.43 5.49
CA ALA A 139 -19.12 -6.04 6.03
C ALA A 139 -19.44 -5.53 7.45
N GLU A 140 -18.43 -5.43 8.32
CA GLU A 140 -18.58 -4.84 9.66
C GLU A 140 -18.99 -3.36 9.57
N PHE A 141 -18.37 -2.59 8.67
CA PHE A 141 -18.78 -1.20 8.46
C PHE A 141 -20.22 -1.09 7.94
N ALA A 142 -20.62 -1.94 6.99
CA ALA A 142 -21.98 -1.96 6.47
C ALA A 142 -23.00 -2.30 7.59
N ALA A 143 -22.68 -3.26 8.44
CA ALA A 143 -23.52 -3.61 9.60
C ALA A 143 -23.62 -2.44 10.58
N TRP A 144 -22.51 -1.76 10.87
CA TRP A 144 -22.50 -0.57 11.71
C TRP A 144 -23.31 0.58 11.10
N ALA A 145 -23.25 0.79 9.80
CA ALA A 145 -23.93 1.87 9.09
C ALA A 145 -25.45 1.63 8.95
N ALA A 146 -25.88 0.37 9.01
CA ALA A 146 -27.28 -0.01 8.79
C ALA A 146 -28.24 0.71 9.74
N GLY A 147 -29.28 1.33 9.18
CA GLY A 147 -30.31 2.05 9.95
C GLY A 147 -29.89 3.39 10.55
N ARG A 148 -28.64 3.79 10.40
CA ARG A 148 -28.16 5.10 10.90
C ARG A 148 -28.52 6.22 9.92
N LYS A 149 -29.11 7.30 10.45
CA LYS A 149 -29.42 8.51 9.66
C LYS A 149 -28.17 9.33 9.31
N GLN A 150 -27.12 9.24 10.12
CA GLN A 150 -25.87 9.96 9.95
C GLN A 150 -24.68 9.05 10.27
N LEU A 151 -23.69 9.04 9.39
CA LEU A 151 -22.45 8.31 9.55
C LEU A 151 -21.36 9.28 10.02
N ARG A 152 -21.29 9.51 11.32
CA ARG A 152 -20.24 10.36 11.91
C ARG A 152 -19.02 9.49 12.23
N MET A 153 -17.85 9.89 11.71
CA MET A 153 -16.58 9.21 11.94
C MET A 153 -16.26 9.09 13.43
N GLU A 154 -16.57 10.11 14.22
CA GLU A 154 -16.39 10.11 15.67
C GLU A 154 -17.04 8.89 16.37
N TRP A 155 -18.27 8.54 16.01
CA TRP A 155 -18.97 7.38 16.61
C TRP A 155 -18.34 6.07 16.17
N PHE A 156 -17.98 5.96 14.89
CA PHE A 156 -17.31 4.80 14.37
C PHE A 156 -15.92 4.60 15.02
N TYR A 157 -15.15 5.69 15.14
CA TYR A 157 -13.84 5.69 15.79
C TYR A 157 -13.91 5.21 17.24
N ARG A 158 -14.88 5.67 18.02
CA ARG A 158 -15.09 5.20 19.40
C ARG A 158 -15.35 3.70 19.49
N GLU A 159 -16.16 3.18 18.56
CA GLU A 159 -16.40 1.73 18.51
C GLU A 159 -15.15 0.93 18.12
N MET A 160 -14.38 1.43 17.18
CA MET A 160 -13.10 0.78 16.81
C MET A 160 -12.09 0.79 17.96
N ARG A 161 -12.02 1.87 18.74
CA ARG A 161 -11.18 1.91 19.95
C ARG A 161 -11.62 0.86 20.97
N ARG A 162 -12.92 0.74 21.23
CA ARG A 162 -13.44 -0.30 22.16
C ARG A 162 -13.17 -1.70 21.62
N LYS A 163 -13.36 -1.94 20.32
CA LYS A 163 -13.11 -3.22 19.67
C LYS A 163 -11.64 -3.64 19.78
N THR A 164 -10.71 -2.73 19.62
CA THR A 164 -9.27 -3.00 19.54
C THR A 164 -8.55 -2.85 20.87
N GLY A 165 -9.14 -2.14 21.82
CA GLY A 165 -8.46 -1.72 23.05
C GLY A 165 -7.42 -0.60 22.83
N LEU A 166 -7.19 -0.15 21.59
CA LEU A 166 -6.21 0.90 21.31
C LEU A 166 -6.66 2.24 21.87
N LEU A 167 -5.73 2.95 22.53
CA LEU A 167 -5.98 4.24 23.19
C LEU A 167 -7.11 4.16 24.24
N MET A 168 -7.25 3.02 24.92
CA MET A 168 -8.20 2.79 26.00
C MET A 168 -7.47 2.49 27.30
N GLU A 169 -8.06 2.93 28.42
CA GLU A 169 -7.69 2.60 29.79
C GLU A 169 -8.91 1.95 30.43
N GLY A 170 -8.99 0.60 30.35
CA GLY A 170 -10.23 -0.12 30.65
C GLY A 170 -11.34 0.30 29.68
N ASP A 171 -12.49 0.70 30.21
CA ASP A 171 -13.64 1.14 29.43
C ASP A 171 -13.62 2.64 29.07
N GLN A 172 -12.61 3.37 29.54
CA GLN A 172 -12.48 4.80 29.31
C GLN A 172 -11.43 5.11 28.22
N PRO A 173 -11.57 6.21 27.48
CA PRO A 173 -10.55 6.63 26.55
C PRO A 173 -9.29 7.09 27.28
N ALA A 174 -8.13 6.70 26.80
CA ALA A 174 -6.84 7.18 27.30
C ALA A 174 -6.81 8.72 27.28
N GLY A 175 -6.30 9.32 28.36
CA GLY A 175 -6.32 10.77 28.57
C GLY A 175 -7.71 11.34 28.94
N GLY A 176 -8.69 10.51 29.25
CA GLY A 176 -10.01 10.91 29.78
C GLY A 176 -10.97 11.53 28.75
N GLN A 177 -10.56 11.69 27.49
CA GLN A 177 -11.38 12.30 26.42
C GLN A 177 -11.34 11.47 25.14
N TRP A 178 -12.46 11.50 24.39
CA TRP A 178 -12.54 10.77 23.11
C TRP A 178 -11.82 11.46 21.98
N ASN A 179 -11.69 12.77 21.99
CA ASN A 179 -10.92 13.55 21.06
C ASN A 179 -10.34 14.80 21.74
N PHE A 180 -9.33 15.38 21.09
CA PHE A 180 -8.63 16.59 21.52
C PHE A 180 -8.64 17.65 20.40
N ASP A 181 -9.60 17.61 19.49
CA ASP A 181 -9.67 18.46 18.28
C ASP A 181 -9.60 19.96 18.59
N HIS A 182 -10.07 20.39 19.76
CA HIS A 182 -9.99 21.78 20.19
C HIS A 182 -8.55 22.24 20.47
N ASP A 183 -7.64 21.31 20.80
CA ASP A 183 -6.23 21.58 21.04
C ASP A 183 -5.39 21.59 19.76
N ASN A 184 -5.93 21.04 18.66
CA ASN A 184 -5.23 20.81 17.40
C ASN A 184 -5.18 22.04 16.48
N ARG A 185 -5.73 23.19 16.89
CA ARG A 185 -5.84 24.40 16.08
C ARG A 185 -4.89 25.51 16.53
N LYS A 186 -3.70 25.13 16.95
CA LYS A 186 -2.68 26.12 17.33
C LYS A 186 -1.96 26.63 16.08
N ALA A 187 -1.65 27.93 16.08
CA ALA A 187 -0.82 28.52 15.03
C ALA A 187 0.61 27.96 15.13
N ALA A 188 1.12 27.40 14.05
CA ALA A 188 2.51 26.98 13.98
C ALA A 188 3.42 28.21 14.01
N LYS A 189 4.57 28.09 14.68
CA LYS A 189 5.63 29.09 14.71
C LYS A 189 6.86 28.56 13.98
N ALA A 190 7.63 29.48 13.40
CA ALA A 190 8.92 29.13 12.82
C ALA A 190 9.83 28.52 13.92
N ASP A 191 10.41 27.36 13.61
CA ASP A 191 11.29 26.63 14.50
C ASP A 191 12.44 26.00 13.70
N LEU A 192 13.61 26.60 13.79
CA LEU A 192 14.81 26.16 13.06
C LEU A 192 15.32 24.78 13.52
N LEU A 193 14.90 24.35 14.70
CA LEU A 193 15.29 23.06 15.28
C LEU A 193 14.21 21.99 15.07
N ARG A 194 13.15 22.28 14.30
CA ARG A 194 12.10 21.29 14.04
C ARG A 194 12.69 20.07 13.33
N PRO A 195 12.44 18.84 13.85
CA PRO A 195 12.87 17.64 13.21
C PRO A 195 12.25 17.49 11.81
N ARG A 196 13.09 17.17 10.82
CA ARG A 196 12.64 16.92 9.44
C ARG A 196 12.45 15.44 9.20
N PRO A 197 11.54 15.04 8.28
CA PRO A 197 11.44 13.65 7.85
C PRO A 197 12.78 13.15 7.33
N ARG A 198 13.09 11.91 7.63
CA ARG A 198 14.32 11.24 7.19
C ARG A 198 14.38 11.14 5.67
N ASP A 199 15.54 11.48 5.13
CA ASP A 199 15.87 11.28 3.72
C ASP A 199 16.52 9.90 3.51
N PHE A 200 16.15 9.24 2.43
CA PHE A 200 16.74 7.98 1.98
C PHE A 200 17.43 8.19 0.64
N ALA A 201 18.71 7.85 0.57
CA ALA A 201 19.44 7.91 -0.68
C ALA A 201 18.97 6.79 -1.62
N PRO A 202 18.78 7.09 -2.92
CA PRO A 202 18.49 6.06 -3.92
C PRO A 202 19.63 5.02 -4.00
N ASP A 203 19.26 3.75 -4.04
CA ASP A 203 20.17 2.66 -4.39
C ASP A 203 20.07 2.34 -5.89
N ALA A 204 20.83 1.35 -6.37
CA ALA A 204 20.88 1.00 -7.78
C ALA A 204 19.50 0.59 -8.36
N VAL A 205 18.64 -0.07 -7.57
CA VAL A 205 17.27 -0.43 -8.01
C VAL A 205 16.42 0.82 -8.16
N VAL A 206 16.55 1.76 -7.24
CA VAL A 206 15.82 3.02 -7.29
C VAL A 206 16.28 3.87 -8.47
N GLU A 207 17.58 3.99 -8.71
CA GLU A 207 18.13 4.75 -9.85
C GLU A 207 17.65 4.19 -11.19
N ASP A 208 17.66 2.86 -11.37
CA ASP A 208 17.14 2.19 -12.57
C ASP A 208 15.65 2.50 -12.80
N VAL A 209 14.86 2.52 -11.72
CA VAL A 209 13.43 2.90 -11.79
C VAL A 209 13.24 4.39 -12.09
N LEU A 210 14.07 5.26 -11.52
CA LEU A 210 13.98 6.70 -11.80
C LEU A 210 14.24 6.98 -13.29
N ASP A 211 15.26 6.37 -13.88
CA ASP A 211 15.58 6.50 -15.30
C ASP A 211 14.44 5.94 -16.18
N LEU A 212 13.87 4.79 -15.79
CA LEU A 212 12.71 4.21 -16.47
C LEU A 212 11.49 5.15 -16.44
N VAL A 213 11.17 5.73 -15.28
CA VAL A 213 10.03 6.63 -15.11
C VAL A 213 10.23 7.90 -15.92
N GLU A 214 11.43 8.47 -15.94
CA GLU A 214 11.77 9.64 -16.72
C GLU A 214 11.59 9.39 -18.23
N ALA A 215 11.97 8.20 -18.70
CA ALA A 215 11.89 7.82 -20.11
C ALA A 215 10.47 7.43 -20.57
N ARG A 216 9.63 6.90 -19.69
CA ARG A 216 8.36 6.25 -20.07
C ARG A 216 7.09 7.01 -19.72
N PHE A 217 7.14 7.95 -18.76
CA PHE A 217 5.95 8.65 -18.30
C PHE A 217 6.04 10.15 -18.58
N SER A 218 4.95 10.71 -19.14
CA SER A 218 4.73 12.16 -19.12
C SER A 218 4.11 12.52 -17.78
N HIS A 219 4.70 13.44 -17.05
CA HIS A 219 4.33 13.74 -15.66
C HIS A 219 4.38 15.24 -15.34
N PHE A 220 3.70 15.63 -14.27
CA PHE A 220 3.84 16.92 -13.62
C PHE A 220 4.76 16.79 -12.38
N GLY A 221 5.37 17.88 -11.94
CA GLY A 221 6.26 17.90 -10.79
C GLY A 221 7.67 17.42 -11.12
N ARG A 222 8.48 17.21 -10.09
CA ARG A 222 9.89 16.83 -10.21
C ARG A 222 10.11 15.41 -9.75
N LEU A 223 10.73 14.60 -10.58
CA LEU A 223 11.13 13.24 -10.20
C LEU A 223 12.31 13.27 -9.21
N ARG A 224 13.31 14.09 -9.47
CA ARG A 224 14.50 14.24 -8.62
C ARG A 224 14.51 15.60 -7.88
N PRO A 225 15.06 15.69 -6.65
CA PRO A 225 15.62 14.57 -5.88
C PRO A 225 14.55 13.62 -5.35
N PHE A 226 14.84 12.32 -5.36
CA PHE A 226 14.01 11.27 -4.78
C PHE A 226 14.61 10.88 -3.42
N ARG A 227 13.79 10.85 -2.36
CA ARG A 227 14.26 10.70 -0.98
C ARG A 227 13.39 9.77 -0.13
N TRP A 228 12.60 8.93 -0.77
CA TRP A 228 11.65 8.03 -0.10
C TRP A 228 12.27 6.67 0.19
N ALA A 229 11.87 6.04 1.30
CA ALA A 229 12.15 4.63 1.52
C ALA A 229 11.41 3.77 0.49
N THR A 230 12.06 2.74 -0.02
CA THR A 230 11.49 1.84 -1.03
C THR A 230 11.50 0.38 -0.59
N ASP A 231 11.67 0.16 0.72
CA ASP A 231 11.58 -1.16 1.34
C ASP A 231 11.03 -1.06 2.76
N ARG A 232 10.66 -2.21 3.32
CA ARG A 232 10.07 -2.30 4.65
C ARG A 232 11.01 -1.78 5.76
N ALA A 233 12.30 -2.02 5.64
CA ALA A 233 13.27 -1.58 6.66
C ALA A 233 13.32 -0.06 6.74
N GLY A 234 13.39 0.60 5.59
CA GLY A 234 13.35 2.06 5.48
C GLY A 234 12.02 2.64 5.98
N ALA A 235 10.89 2.02 5.59
CA ALA A 235 9.56 2.44 6.05
C ALA A 235 9.41 2.34 7.57
N LEU A 236 9.89 1.27 8.19
CA LEU A 236 9.89 1.11 9.64
C LEU A 236 10.83 2.10 10.34
N ALA A 237 11.98 2.42 9.73
CA ALA A 237 12.88 3.44 10.26
C ALA A 237 12.22 4.85 10.21
N ALA A 238 11.50 5.18 9.12
CA ALA A 238 10.76 6.43 9.02
C ALA A 238 9.62 6.50 10.06
N LEU A 239 8.92 5.40 10.29
CA LEU A 239 7.88 5.31 11.32
C LEU A 239 8.46 5.50 12.73
N ALA A 240 9.55 4.82 13.06
CA ALA A 240 10.19 4.91 14.37
C ALA A 240 10.65 6.35 14.67
N GLU A 241 11.26 7.02 13.72
CA GLU A 241 11.67 8.41 13.83
C GLU A 241 10.48 9.36 14.00
N PHE A 242 9.41 9.18 13.19
CA PHE A 242 8.19 9.97 13.36
C PHE A 242 7.64 9.86 14.77
N VAL A 243 7.52 8.63 15.29
CA VAL A 243 6.99 8.36 16.62
C VAL A 243 7.83 9.03 17.70
N ALA A 244 9.16 8.96 17.58
CA ALA A 244 10.08 9.51 18.57
C ALA A 244 10.15 11.05 18.54
N GLU A 245 10.16 11.65 17.36
CA GLU A 245 10.58 13.04 17.21
C GLU A 245 9.43 13.99 16.85
N ARG A 246 8.45 13.56 16.04
CA ARG A 246 7.41 14.44 15.50
C ARG A 246 6.01 14.16 16.06
N LEU A 247 5.67 12.91 16.38
CA LEU A 247 4.37 12.55 16.93
C LEU A 247 3.98 13.35 18.18
N PRO A 248 4.89 13.66 19.14
CA PRO A 248 4.54 14.46 20.31
C PRO A 248 3.99 15.87 19.99
N ARG A 249 4.33 16.42 18.83
CA ARG A 249 3.87 17.74 18.36
C ARG A 249 2.81 17.67 17.26
N PHE A 250 2.56 16.49 16.74
CA PHE A 250 1.69 16.30 15.57
C PHE A 250 0.28 16.83 15.80
N GLY A 251 -0.33 16.52 16.95
CA GLY A 251 -1.70 16.95 17.24
C GLY A 251 -1.87 18.47 17.22
N GLU A 252 -0.93 19.23 17.75
CA GLU A 252 -1.00 20.69 17.77
C GLU A 252 -0.81 21.32 16.39
N GLU A 253 -0.06 20.67 15.49
CA GLU A 253 0.36 21.21 14.19
C GLU A 253 -0.36 20.54 13.00
N GLN A 254 -1.25 19.56 13.23
CA GLN A 254 -1.84 18.77 12.13
C GLN A 254 -2.62 19.61 11.09
N ASP A 255 -3.27 20.68 11.50
CA ASP A 255 -4.04 21.57 10.63
C ASP A 255 -3.29 22.86 10.32
N ALA A 256 -2.07 23.02 10.82
CA ALA A 256 -1.30 24.25 10.65
C ALA A 256 -0.66 24.33 9.27
N MET A 257 -0.63 25.54 8.72
CA MET A 257 0.12 25.89 7.51
C MET A 257 1.03 27.06 7.82
N LEU A 258 2.31 26.91 7.50
CA LEU A 258 3.31 27.95 7.70
C LEU A 258 4.12 28.13 6.41
N GLU A 259 4.22 29.35 5.93
CA GLU A 259 4.98 29.68 4.72
C GLU A 259 6.45 29.26 4.87
N GLY A 260 6.98 28.57 3.87
CA GLY A 260 8.34 28.05 3.86
C GLY A 260 8.53 26.70 4.57
N GLU A 261 7.51 26.17 5.26
CA GLU A 261 7.56 24.87 5.94
C GLU A 261 6.74 23.82 5.18
N ALA A 262 7.42 22.80 4.65
CA ALA A 262 6.79 21.77 3.81
C ALA A 262 6.13 20.67 4.63
N PHE A 263 6.62 20.36 5.83
CA PHE A 263 6.22 19.15 6.56
C PHE A 263 5.67 19.42 7.96
N LEU A 264 6.10 20.51 8.65
CA LEU A 264 5.82 20.72 10.06
C LEU A 264 6.11 19.43 10.87
N SER A 265 5.19 19.02 11.73
CA SER A 265 5.30 17.74 12.48
C SER A 265 4.54 16.58 11.82
N HIS A 266 4.23 16.66 10.52
CA HIS A 266 3.52 15.60 9.82
C HIS A 266 4.33 14.31 9.72
N ALA A 267 3.61 13.18 9.69
CA ALA A 267 4.19 11.84 9.65
C ALA A 267 5.00 11.60 8.37
N VAL A 268 4.48 12.04 7.22
CA VAL A 268 5.05 11.80 5.88
C VAL A 268 5.33 10.30 5.64
N ILE A 269 4.52 9.42 6.25
CA ILE A 269 4.63 7.96 6.14
C ILE A 269 3.49 7.32 5.33
N SER A 270 2.49 8.08 4.92
CA SER A 270 1.36 7.57 4.12
C SER A 270 1.76 6.93 2.78
N PRO A 271 2.91 7.24 2.15
CA PRO A 271 3.37 6.54 0.96
C PRO A 271 3.85 5.10 1.22
N TYR A 272 4.14 4.74 2.47
CA TYR A 272 4.69 3.46 2.89
C TYR A 272 3.56 2.49 3.33
#